data_239c9a2f375346ffa37dd77489d4bae6
#
_entry.id   239c9a2f375346ffa37dd77489d4bae6
#
_cell.length_a   1.000
_cell.length_b   1.000
_cell.length_c   1.000
_cell.angle_alpha   90.00
_cell.angle_beta   90.00
_cell.angle_gamma   90.00
#
_symmetry.space_group_name_H-M   'P 1'
#
loop_
_entity.id
_entity.type
_entity.pdbx_description
1 polymer ?
#
loop_
_entity_poly.entity_id
_entity_poly.type
_entity_poly.pdbx_seq_one_letter_code
_entity_poly.pdbx_strand_id
1 'polypeptide(L)'
;LFFLVRFEKIMINTPWSIIIIIICGLAWVGSRSWKLVLGTAISFFLIGYFGMWKDCMATVAIITVCVIICMAVGIPMGILMARSSRVEKTMLPILDMMQTIPSFVYLIPILMLLGIGKVPGLIAICIYAVPPIIRLTNLGIREVDKETIEASEAFGATKIQKLRTVQIPLALPTVFAGVNQTIMMALAMVVIASMIGVK
;
A
#
# COMPACT_ATOMS: atom_id res chain seq x y z
N LEU A 1 8.66 2.09 -15.05
CA LEU A 1 8.16 3.14 -15.95
C LEU A 1 7.14 2.57 -16.94
N PHE A 2 7.54 1.58 -17.73
CA PHE A 2 6.69 0.98 -18.77
C PHE A 2 5.37 0.41 -18.21
N PHE A 3 5.43 -0.26 -17.06
CA PHE A 3 4.26 -0.81 -16.38
C PHE A 3 3.29 0.28 -15.91
N LEU A 4 3.77 1.34 -15.26
CA LEU A 4 2.96 2.45 -14.79
C LEU A 4 2.21 3.14 -15.94
N VAL A 5 2.93 3.50 -17.00
CA VAL A 5 2.33 4.19 -18.17
C VAL A 5 1.32 3.31 -18.90
N ARG A 6 1.60 2.00 -18.99
CA ARG A 6 0.69 1.06 -19.65
C ARG A 6 -0.57 0.81 -18.81
N PHE A 7 -0.41 0.68 -17.51
CA PHE A 7 -1.52 0.50 -16.56
C PHE A 7 -2.43 1.75 -16.52
N GLU A 8 -1.83 2.94 -16.48
CA GLU A 8 -2.56 4.21 -16.54
C GLU A 8 -3.35 4.34 -17.87
N LYS A 9 -2.71 4.03 -19.01
CA LYS A 9 -3.41 4.04 -20.31
C LYS A 9 -4.60 3.09 -20.35
N ILE A 10 -4.45 1.90 -19.78
CA ILE A 10 -5.57 0.93 -19.68
C ILE A 10 -6.70 1.54 -18.83
N MET A 11 -6.39 2.12 -17.66
CA MET A 11 -7.40 2.72 -16.78
C MET A 11 -8.12 3.90 -17.43
N ILE A 12 -7.39 4.77 -18.17
CA ILE A 12 -7.99 5.94 -18.82
C ILE A 12 -8.83 5.54 -20.05
N ASN A 13 -8.37 4.54 -20.83
CA ASN A 13 -9.04 4.11 -22.06
C ASN A 13 -10.24 3.17 -21.82
N THR A 14 -10.32 2.58 -20.62
CA THR A 14 -11.45 1.71 -20.27
C THR A 14 -12.72 2.57 -20.07
N PRO A 15 -13.87 2.19 -20.64
CA PRO A 15 -15.13 2.90 -20.43
C PRO A 15 -15.43 3.04 -18.94
N TRP A 16 -15.82 4.24 -18.52
CA TRP A 16 -16.10 4.56 -17.12
C TRP A 16 -17.12 3.61 -16.46
N SER A 17 -18.10 3.13 -17.24
CA SER A 17 -19.12 2.18 -16.79
C SER A 17 -18.52 0.85 -16.32
N ILE A 18 -17.53 0.32 -17.07
CA ILE A 18 -16.87 -0.95 -16.73
C ILE A 18 -16.10 -0.81 -15.42
N ILE A 19 -15.38 0.30 -15.25
CA ILE A 19 -14.60 0.56 -14.04
C ILE A 19 -15.51 0.68 -12.81
N ILE A 20 -16.63 1.40 -12.93
CA ILE A 20 -17.62 1.52 -11.85
C ILE A 20 -18.19 0.14 -11.48
N ILE A 21 -18.54 -0.70 -12.46
CA ILE A 21 -19.05 -2.05 -12.21
C ILE A 21 -18.01 -2.89 -11.46
N ILE A 22 -16.74 -2.84 -11.87
CA ILE A 22 -15.66 -3.60 -11.22
C ILE A 22 -15.48 -3.12 -9.78
N ILE A 23 -15.41 -1.80 -9.54
CA ILE A 23 -15.20 -1.24 -8.21
C ILE A 23 -16.40 -1.52 -7.30
N CYS A 24 -17.63 -1.38 -7.81
CA CYS A 24 -18.83 -1.74 -7.07
C CYS A 24 -18.89 -3.24 -6.75
N GLY A 25 -18.46 -4.10 -7.68
CA GLY A 25 -18.34 -5.52 -7.48
C GLY A 25 -17.34 -5.87 -6.38
N LEU A 26 -16.15 -5.26 -6.40
CA LEU A 26 -15.13 -5.42 -5.35
C LEU A 26 -15.64 -4.92 -3.98
N ALA A 27 -16.33 -3.76 -3.96
CA ALA A 27 -16.92 -3.21 -2.75
C ALA A 27 -17.99 -4.16 -2.17
N TRP A 28 -18.80 -4.78 -3.04
CA TRP A 28 -19.82 -5.76 -2.63
C TRP A 28 -19.19 -7.03 -2.05
N VAL A 29 -18.19 -7.60 -2.72
CA VAL A 29 -17.50 -8.81 -2.25
C VAL A 29 -16.79 -8.56 -0.91
N GLY A 30 -16.16 -7.37 -0.76
CA GLY A 30 -15.41 -7.05 0.45
C GLY A 30 -16.27 -6.68 1.65
N SER A 31 -17.34 -5.92 1.47
CA SER A 31 -18.12 -5.37 2.60
C SER A 31 -19.49 -6.02 2.81
N ARG A 32 -20.05 -6.69 1.79
CA ARG A 32 -21.45 -7.17 1.74
C ARG A 32 -22.49 -6.12 2.17
N SER A 33 -22.14 -4.84 2.11
CA SER A 33 -22.97 -3.72 2.52
C SER A 33 -23.49 -2.95 1.32
N TRP A 34 -24.80 -3.00 1.09
CA TRP A 34 -25.45 -2.24 0.00
C TRP A 34 -25.23 -0.74 0.11
N LYS A 35 -25.19 -0.20 1.34
CA LYS A 35 -24.97 1.23 1.58
C LYS A 35 -23.60 1.68 1.08
N LEU A 36 -22.58 0.84 1.27
CA LEU A 36 -21.21 1.13 0.84
C LEU A 36 -21.08 1.09 -0.68
N VAL A 37 -21.71 0.10 -1.33
CA VAL A 37 -21.74 0.00 -2.81
C VAL A 37 -22.43 1.20 -3.42
N LEU A 38 -23.59 1.60 -2.86
CA LEU A 38 -24.33 2.77 -3.35
C LEU A 38 -23.51 4.05 -3.18
N GLY A 39 -22.88 4.25 -2.01
CA GLY A 39 -21.98 5.38 -1.77
C GLY A 39 -20.82 5.44 -2.76
N THR A 40 -20.18 4.29 -3.02
CA THR A 40 -19.10 4.17 -4.01
C THR A 40 -19.58 4.50 -5.41
N ALA A 41 -20.73 3.96 -5.84
CA ALA A 41 -21.30 4.22 -7.15
C ALA A 41 -21.63 5.71 -7.36
N ILE A 42 -22.25 6.35 -6.36
CA ILE A 42 -22.58 7.79 -6.40
C ILE A 42 -21.30 8.62 -6.48
N SER A 43 -20.28 8.29 -5.67
CA SER A 43 -19.00 9.03 -5.66
C SER A 43 -18.31 8.99 -7.02
N PHE A 44 -18.21 7.81 -7.63
CA PHE A 44 -17.59 7.67 -8.96
C PHE A 44 -18.43 8.30 -10.07
N PHE A 45 -19.76 8.25 -9.95
CA PHE A 45 -20.65 8.94 -10.89
C PHE A 45 -20.46 10.47 -10.82
N LEU A 46 -20.35 11.05 -9.62
CA LEU A 46 -20.08 12.47 -9.43
C LEU A 46 -18.73 12.87 -10.01
N ILE A 47 -17.67 12.07 -9.81
CA ILE A 47 -16.33 12.30 -10.41
C ILE A 47 -16.44 12.34 -11.93
N GLY A 48 -17.20 11.42 -12.53
CA GLY A 48 -17.47 11.40 -13.96
C GLY A 48 -18.27 12.62 -14.43
N TYR A 49 -19.29 13.01 -13.68
CA TYR A 49 -20.13 14.18 -13.98
C TYR A 49 -19.35 15.49 -13.97
N PHE A 50 -18.43 15.67 -13.03
CA PHE A 50 -17.55 16.84 -12.96
C PHE A 50 -16.39 16.83 -13.97
N GLY A 51 -16.29 15.81 -14.83
CA GLY A 51 -15.23 15.71 -15.85
C GLY A 51 -13.84 15.37 -15.30
N MET A 52 -13.73 15.01 -14.02
CA MET A 52 -12.46 14.70 -13.33
C MET A 52 -12.01 13.23 -13.49
N TRP A 53 -12.64 12.51 -14.43
CA TRP A 53 -12.42 11.07 -14.60
C TRP A 53 -10.95 10.71 -14.90
N LYS A 54 -10.31 11.45 -15.80
CA LYS A 54 -8.92 11.19 -16.21
C LYS A 54 -7.95 11.36 -15.05
N ASP A 55 -8.10 12.42 -14.27
CA ASP A 55 -7.23 12.71 -13.14
C ASP A 55 -7.45 11.68 -12.00
N CYS A 56 -8.68 11.28 -11.78
CA CYS A 56 -9.01 10.21 -10.84
C CYS A 56 -8.35 8.88 -11.25
N MET A 57 -8.44 8.48 -12.51
CA MET A 57 -7.84 7.24 -13.01
C MET A 57 -6.31 7.29 -12.99
N ALA A 58 -5.70 8.43 -13.29
CA ALA A 58 -4.26 8.62 -13.15
C ALA A 58 -3.81 8.46 -11.69
N THR A 59 -4.55 9.05 -10.75
CA THR A 59 -4.29 8.92 -9.31
C THR A 59 -4.42 7.47 -8.84
N VAL A 60 -5.50 6.77 -9.23
CA VAL A 60 -5.70 5.35 -8.89
C VAL A 60 -4.57 4.50 -9.45
N ALA A 61 -4.11 4.76 -10.69
CA ALA A 61 -3.03 4.02 -11.30
C ALA A 61 -1.70 4.19 -10.54
N ILE A 62 -1.33 5.42 -10.19
CA ILE A 62 -0.11 5.72 -9.43
C ILE A 62 -0.15 5.04 -8.06
N ILE A 63 -1.27 5.16 -7.33
CA ILE A 63 -1.42 4.55 -6.00
C ILE A 63 -1.36 3.03 -6.07
N THR A 64 -2.05 2.41 -7.03
CA THR A 64 -2.04 0.96 -7.20
C THR A 64 -0.62 0.44 -7.41
N VAL A 65 0.14 1.07 -8.31
CA VAL A 65 1.54 0.69 -8.58
C VAL A 65 2.41 0.92 -7.35
N CYS A 66 2.24 2.05 -6.66
CA CYS A 66 2.95 2.35 -5.41
C CYS A 66 2.69 1.28 -4.34
N VAL A 67 1.43 0.93 -4.10
CA VAL A 67 1.05 -0.06 -3.07
C VAL A 67 1.62 -1.44 -3.40
N ILE A 68 1.58 -1.86 -4.67
CA ILE A 68 2.20 -3.12 -5.11
C ILE A 68 3.70 -3.12 -4.81
N ILE A 69 4.41 -2.04 -5.13
CA ILE A 69 5.84 -1.90 -4.84
C ILE A 69 6.09 -1.92 -3.33
N CYS A 70 5.31 -1.16 -2.56
CA CYS A 70 5.41 -1.12 -1.10
C CYS A 70 5.15 -2.49 -0.46
N MET A 71 4.18 -3.25 -0.97
CA MET A 71 3.93 -4.62 -0.51
C MET A 71 5.08 -5.57 -0.87
N ALA A 72 5.59 -5.48 -2.10
CA ALA A 72 6.67 -6.34 -2.58
C ALA A 72 7.98 -6.14 -1.79
N VAL A 73 8.24 -4.93 -1.31
CA VAL A 73 9.42 -4.60 -0.50
C VAL A 73 9.10 -4.70 0.99
N GLY A 74 7.97 -4.16 1.42
CA GLY A 74 7.61 -3.98 2.82
C GLY A 74 7.27 -5.29 3.54
N ILE A 75 6.52 -6.19 2.89
CA ILE A 75 6.16 -7.48 3.51
C ILE A 75 7.42 -8.34 3.76
N PRO A 76 8.31 -8.57 2.79
CA PRO A 76 9.55 -9.32 3.05
C PRO A 76 10.42 -8.68 4.13
N MET A 77 10.56 -7.35 4.12
CA MET A 77 11.33 -6.62 5.13
C MET A 77 10.69 -6.77 6.52
N GLY A 78 9.37 -6.65 6.65
CA GLY A 78 8.65 -6.88 7.90
C GLY A 78 8.83 -8.31 8.43
N ILE A 79 8.80 -9.32 7.55
CA ILE A 79 9.09 -10.73 7.90
C ILE A 79 10.54 -10.87 8.40
N LEU A 80 11.50 -10.23 7.74
CA LEU A 80 12.92 -10.26 8.19
C LEU A 80 13.09 -9.63 9.57
N MET A 81 12.42 -8.50 9.84
CA MET A 81 12.41 -7.87 11.16
C MET A 81 11.77 -8.78 12.20
N ALA A 82 10.66 -9.43 11.89
CA ALA A 82 9.99 -10.36 12.82
C ALA A 82 10.88 -11.56 13.21
N ARG A 83 11.71 -12.02 12.27
CA ARG A 83 12.60 -13.17 12.47
C ARG A 83 13.92 -12.84 13.16
N SER A 84 14.34 -11.58 13.18
CA SER A 84 15.63 -11.16 13.73
C SER A 84 15.51 -9.89 14.56
N SER A 85 15.68 -10.03 15.87
CA SER A 85 15.68 -8.87 16.78
C SER A 85 16.81 -7.88 16.51
N ARG A 86 17.91 -8.30 15.86
CA ARG A 86 18.97 -7.37 15.43
C ARG A 86 18.48 -6.49 14.29
N VAL A 87 17.84 -7.08 13.27
CA VAL A 87 17.28 -6.35 12.14
C VAL A 87 16.19 -5.39 12.62
N GLU A 88 15.31 -5.85 13.50
CA GLU A 88 14.26 -5.00 14.07
C GLU A 88 14.84 -3.77 14.80
N LYS A 89 15.77 -3.98 15.73
CA LYS A 89 16.39 -2.89 16.51
C LYS A 89 17.09 -1.85 15.63
N THR A 90 17.61 -2.26 14.48
CA THR A 90 18.26 -1.35 13.52
C THR A 90 17.24 -0.64 12.63
N MET A 91 16.20 -1.36 12.20
CA MET A 91 15.22 -0.82 11.26
C MET A 91 14.18 0.09 11.93
N LEU A 92 13.78 -0.18 13.17
CA LEU A 92 12.77 0.63 13.87
C LEU A 92 13.12 2.12 13.92
N PRO A 93 14.36 2.53 14.34
CA PRO A 93 14.72 3.95 14.34
C PRO A 93 14.71 4.57 12.94
N ILE A 94 15.08 3.80 11.90
CA ILE A 94 15.03 4.28 10.51
C ILE A 94 13.58 4.53 10.09
N LEU A 95 12.67 3.59 10.37
CA LEU A 95 11.25 3.75 10.09
C LEU A 95 10.63 4.91 10.89
N ASP A 96 11.07 5.12 12.13
CA ASP A 96 10.63 6.26 12.96
C ASP A 96 11.06 7.59 12.34
N MET A 97 12.33 7.72 11.93
CA MET A 97 12.81 8.89 11.20
C MET A 97 12.02 9.11 9.92
N MET A 98 11.78 8.05 9.14
CA MET A 98 11.00 8.17 7.90
C MET A 98 9.58 8.67 8.11
N GLN A 99 8.96 8.41 9.26
CA GLN A 99 7.59 8.86 9.56
C GLN A 99 7.54 10.25 10.22
N THR A 100 8.63 10.71 10.82
CA THR A 100 8.70 12.05 11.46
C THR A 100 9.13 13.14 10.48
N ILE A 101 9.82 12.79 9.41
CA ILE A 101 10.27 13.75 8.40
C ILE A 101 9.07 14.24 7.57
N PRO A 102 8.90 15.56 7.39
CA PRO A 102 7.84 16.11 6.54
C PRO A 102 7.92 15.59 5.11
N SER A 103 6.78 15.33 4.50
CA SER A 103 6.67 14.73 3.15
C SER A 103 7.42 15.51 2.05
N PHE A 104 7.48 16.84 2.14
CA PHE A 104 8.22 17.68 1.21
C PHE A 104 9.74 17.42 1.21
N VAL A 105 10.30 16.96 2.33
CA VAL A 105 11.73 16.64 2.45
C VAL A 105 12.10 15.42 1.59
N TYR A 106 11.17 14.54 1.30
CA TYR A 106 11.37 13.45 0.35
C TYR A 106 11.19 13.91 -1.09
N LEU A 107 10.17 14.73 -1.33
CA LEU A 107 9.75 15.09 -2.67
C LEU A 107 10.76 16.02 -3.35
N ILE A 108 11.19 17.09 -2.67
CA ILE A 108 12.03 18.12 -3.25
C ILE A 108 13.37 17.56 -3.76
N PRO A 109 14.16 16.82 -2.96
CA PRO A 109 15.44 16.27 -3.46
C PRO A 109 15.28 15.31 -4.64
N ILE A 110 14.23 14.49 -4.63
CA ILE A 110 13.97 13.52 -5.70
C ILE A 110 13.63 14.27 -7.00
N LEU A 111 12.82 15.33 -6.92
CA LEU A 111 12.49 16.15 -8.08
C LEU A 111 13.69 16.97 -8.57
N MET A 112 14.57 17.44 -7.69
CA MET A 112 15.79 18.14 -8.07
C MET A 112 16.78 17.23 -8.80
N LEU A 113 16.88 15.97 -8.40
CA LEU A 113 17.81 15.00 -9.01
C LEU A 113 17.27 14.39 -10.30
N LEU A 114 15.99 14.08 -10.38
CA LEU A 114 15.37 13.32 -11.47
C LEU A 114 14.46 14.15 -12.37
N GLY A 115 14.25 15.41 -12.03
CA GLY A 115 13.31 16.30 -12.74
C GLY A 115 11.85 16.10 -12.32
N ILE A 116 10.97 16.96 -12.83
CA ILE A 116 9.52 16.88 -12.57
C ILE A 116 8.90 15.82 -13.48
N GLY A 117 8.18 14.86 -12.92
CA GLY A 117 7.52 13.83 -13.71
C GLY A 117 6.93 12.71 -12.87
N LYS A 118 6.18 11.81 -13.52
CA LYS A 118 5.47 10.68 -12.86
C LYS A 118 6.41 9.70 -12.14
N VAL A 119 7.60 9.49 -12.67
CA VAL A 119 8.57 8.52 -12.09
C VAL A 119 9.18 9.02 -10.80
N PRO A 120 9.77 10.24 -10.78
CA PRO A 120 10.24 10.84 -9.54
C PRO A 120 9.15 10.93 -8.48
N GLY A 121 7.93 11.33 -8.90
CA GLY A 121 6.77 11.35 -8.01
C GLY A 121 6.46 9.99 -7.42
N LEU A 122 6.39 8.93 -8.24
CA LEU A 122 6.15 7.56 -7.77
C LEU A 122 7.21 7.11 -6.76
N ILE A 123 8.50 7.40 -7.02
CA ILE A 123 9.59 7.06 -6.09
C ILE A 123 9.40 7.75 -4.74
N ALA A 124 9.10 9.06 -4.76
CA ALA A 124 8.85 9.82 -3.54
C ALA A 124 7.65 9.27 -2.75
N ILE A 125 6.55 8.94 -3.45
CA ILE A 125 5.35 8.36 -2.84
C ILE A 125 5.67 7.01 -2.21
N CYS A 126 6.42 6.13 -2.90
CA CYS A 126 6.79 4.81 -2.38
C CYS A 126 7.66 4.91 -1.12
N ILE A 127 8.68 5.78 -1.12
CA ILE A 127 9.56 5.97 0.05
C ILE A 127 8.75 6.45 1.24
N TYR A 128 7.83 7.40 1.04
CA TYR A 128 6.99 7.93 2.11
C TYR A 128 5.96 6.93 2.62
N ALA A 129 5.41 6.08 1.75
CA ALA A 129 4.29 5.20 2.07
C ALA A 129 4.70 3.80 2.56
N VAL A 130 5.97 3.38 2.40
CA VAL A 130 6.42 2.02 2.74
C VAL A 130 6.53 1.73 4.25
N PRO A 131 6.82 2.66 5.17
CA PRO A 131 7.05 2.34 6.58
C PRO A 131 5.90 1.61 7.29
N PRO A 132 4.61 1.96 7.11
CA PRO A 132 3.52 1.27 7.79
C PRO A 132 3.43 -0.23 7.47
N ILE A 133 3.57 -0.61 6.20
CA ILE A 133 3.47 -2.02 5.82
C ILE A 133 4.61 -2.85 6.40
N ILE A 134 5.83 -2.30 6.49
CA ILE A 134 6.97 -2.95 7.14
C ILE A 134 6.67 -3.16 8.62
N ARG A 135 6.25 -2.08 9.31
CA ARG A 135 6.01 -2.09 10.75
C ARG A 135 4.87 -3.02 11.14
N LEU A 136 3.73 -2.94 10.46
CA LEU A 136 2.56 -3.75 10.78
C LEU A 136 2.75 -5.21 10.37
N THR A 137 3.54 -5.51 9.35
CA THR A 137 3.92 -6.90 9.05
C THR A 137 4.82 -7.49 10.15
N ASN A 138 5.81 -6.73 10.64
CA ASN A 138 6.64 -7.16 11.77
C ASN A 138 5.80 -7.40 13.03
N LEU A 139 4.94 -6.43 13.37
CA LEU A 139 4.06 -6.50 14.54
C LEU A 139 3.12 -7.71 14.47
N GLY A 140 2.40 -7.86 13.36
CA GLY A 140 1.43 -8.94 13.21
C GLY A 140 2.03 -10.34 13.34
N ILE A 141 3.27 -10.53 12.85
CA ILE A 141 3.98 -11.82 12.98
C ILE A 141 4.44 -12.05 14.42
N ARG A 142 4.84 -11.01 15.15
CA ARG A 142 5.32 -11.12 16.54
C ARG A 142 4.19 -11.26 17.56
N GLU A 143 3.02 -10.73 17.26
CA GLU A 143 1.85 -10.79 18.12
C GLU A 143 1.05 -12.10 18.00
N VAL A 144 1.48 -13.01 17.11
CA VAL A 144 0.88 -14.35 17.06
C VAL A 144 1.05 -15.02 18.41
N ASP A 145 -0.05 -15.57 18.91
CA ASP A 145 -0.13 -16.21 20.22
C ASP A 145 0.95 -17.27 20.41
N LYS A 146 1.65 -17.17 21.56
CA LYS A 146 2.78 -18.06 21.89
C LYS A 146 2.32 -19.51 22.06
N GLU A 147 1.13 -19.76 22.61
CA GLU A 147 0.59 -21.11 22.75
C GLU A 147 0.39 -21.78 21.38
N THR A 148 -0.11 -21.03 20.41
CA THR A 148 -0.24 -21.51 19.02
C THR A 148 1.12 -21.82 18.37
N ILE A 149 2.14 -21.02 18.68
CA ILE A 149 3.51 -21.23 18.21
C ILE A 149 4.10 -22.50 18.83
N GLU A 150 3.99 -22.64 20.16
CA GLU A 150 4.47 -23.81 20.91
C GLU A 150 3.78 -25.09 20.47
N ALA A 151 2.45 -25.05 20.28
CA ALA A 151 1.69 -26.18 19.74
C ALA A 151 2.24 -26.61 18.37
N SER A 152 2.50 -25.66 17.45
CA SER A 152 3.05 -25.98 16.14
C SER A 152 4.45 -26.63 16.23
N GLU A 153 5.26 -26.20 17.19
CA GLU A 153 6.59 -26.78 17.44
C GLU A 153 6.50 -28.19 18.05
N ALA A 154 5.53 -28.43 18.95
CA ALA A 154 5.28 -29.75 19.50
C ALA A 154 4.88 -30.77 18.43
N PHE A 155 4.18 -30.34 17.36
CA PHE A 155 3.90 -31.16 16.18
C PHE A 155 5.07 -31.28 15.19
N GLY A 156 6.26 -30.78 15.55
CA GLY A 156 7.47 -30.92 14.73
C GLY A 156 7.57 -29.94 13.55
N ALA A 157 6.82 -28.84 13.55
CA ALA A 157 6.89 -27.86 12.49
C ALA A 157 8.28 -27.19 12.41
N THR A 158 8.88 -27.19 11.22
CA THR A 158 10.11 -26.45 10.95
C THR A 158 9.86 -24.93 11.00
N LYS A 159 10.92 -24.12 11.18
CA LYS A 159 10.82 -22.64 11.23
C LYS A 159 10.11 -22.05 10.01
N ILE A 160 10.25 -22.64 8.82
CA ILE A 160 9.59 -22.17 7.59
C ILE A 160 8.13 -22.60 7.55
N GLN A 161 7.83 -23.83 7.95
CA GLN A 161 6.44 -24.31 8.06
C GLN A 161 5.66 -23.46 9.05
N LYS A 162 6.19 -23.27 10.28
CA LYS A 162 5.60 -22.39 11.30
C LYS A 162 5.29 -21.00 10.74
N LEU A 163 6.26 -20.37 10.03
CA LEU A 163 6.04 -19.05 9.43
C LEU A 163 4.88 -19.06 8.42
N ARG A 164 4.89 -20.02 7.47
CA ARG A 164 3.94 -20.03 6.35
C ARG A 164 2.54 -20.51 6.73
N THR A 165 2.45 -21.52 7.61
CA THR A 165 1.16 -22.16 7.92
C THR A 165 0.50 -21.61 9.18
N VAL A 166 1.25 -20.95 10.07
CA VAL A 166 0.72 -20.43 11.34
C VAL A 166 0.84 -18.91 11.41
N GLN A 167 2.09 -18.39 11.37
CA GLN A 167 2.33 -16.98 11.66
C GLN A 167 1.79 -16.05 10.58
N ILE A 168 2.06 -16.30 9.29
CA ILE A 168 1.56 -15.44 8.21
C ILE A 168 0.04 -15.43 8.13
N PRO A 169 -0.68 -16.57 8.14
CA PRO A 169 -2.13 -16.56 8.11
C PRO A 169 -2.77 -15.81 9.29
N LEU A 170 -2.24 -15.99 10.50
CA LEU A 170 -2.75 -15.29 11.69
C LEU A 170 -2.38 -13.80 11.70
N ALA A 171 -1.26 -13.41 11.08
CA ALA A 171 -0.84 -12.03 10.95
C ALA A 171 -1.58 -11.26 9.84
N LEU A 172 -2.28 -11.94 8.93
CA LEU A 172 -2.93 -11.32 7.77
C LEU A 172 -3.81 -10.11 8.11
N PRO A 173 -4.67 -10.12 9.16
CA PRO A 173 -5.46 -8.94 9.50
C PRO A 173 -4.60 -7.71 9.79
N THR A 174 -3.51 -7.87 10.52
CA THR A 174 -2.57 -6.78 10.84
C THR A 174 -1.77 -6.34 9.62
N VAL A 175 -1.38 -7.28 8.75
CA VAL A 175 -0.73 -6.97 7.45
C VAL A 175 -1.68 -6.17 6.56
N PHE A 176 -2.96 -6.54 6.46
CA PHE A 176 -3.95 -5.77 5.70
C PHE A 176 -4.20 -4.39 6.29
N ALA A 177 -4.17 -4.23 7.61
CA ALA A 177 -4.18 -2.91 8.24
C ALA A 177 -2.96 -2.07 7.79
N GLY A 178 -1.79 -2.69 7.65
CA GLY A 178 -0.59 -2.07 7.07
C GLY A 178 -0.76 -1.63 5.63
N VAL A 179 -1.37 -2.48 4.80
CA VAL A 179 -1.71 -2.13 3.40
C VAL A 179 -2.66 -0.94 3.35
N ASN A 180 -3.71 -0.95 4.17
CA ASN A 180 -4.67 0.16 4.23
C ASN A 180 -4.00 1.49 4.63
N GLN A 181 -3.13 1.46 5.65
CA GLN A 181 -2.39 2.65 6.07
C GLN A 181 -1.40 3.13 5.00
N THR A 182 -0.75 2.21 4.28
CA THR A 182 0.11 2.53 3.13
C THR A 182 -0.68 3.22 2.02
N ILE A 183 -1.90 2.77 1.71
CA ILE A 183 -2.79 3.43 0.73
C ILE A 183 -3.12 4.85 1.17
N MET A 184 -3.47 5.05 2.44
CA MET A 184 -3.79 6.38 2.97
C MET A 184 -2.59 7.33 2.90
N MET A 185 -1.39 6.87 3.24
CA MET A 185 -0.17 7.68 3.13
C MET A 185 0.19 7.97 1.68
N ALA A 186 0.05 6.99 0.78
CA ALA A 186 0.27 7.20 -0.65
C ALA A 186 -0.69 8.25 -1.21
N LEU A 187 -1.99 8.20 -0.85
CA LEU A 187 -2.98 9.21 -1.23
C LEU A 187 -2.57 10.61 -0.77
N ALA A 188 -2.21 10.77 0.49
CA ALA A 188 -1.77 12.05 1.04
C ALA A 188 -0.56 12.60 0.26
N MET A 189 0.40 11.75 -0.05
CA MET A 189 1.62 12.15 -0.77
C MET A 189 1.36 12.48 -2.24
N VAL A 190 0.43 11.77 -2.92
CA VAL A 190 0.02 12.08 -4.30
C VAL A 190 -0.56 13.49 -4.40
N VAL A 191 -1.40 13.90 -3.43
CA VAL A 191 -1.97 15.25 -3.39
C VAL A 191 -0.85 16.29 -3.30
N ILE A 192 0.12 16.08 -2.41
CA ILE A 192 1.27 16.99 -2.25
C ILE A 192 2.13 17.02 -3.52
N ALA A 193 2.41 15.86 -4.12
CA ALA A 193 3.18 15.75 -5.35
C ALA A 193 2.48 16.46 -6.53
N SER A 194 1.17 16.38 -6.62
CA SER A 194 0.39 17.05 -7.68
C SER A 194 0.46 18.57 -7.59
N MET A 195 0.57 19.14 -6.38
CA MET A 195 0.74 20.59 -6.16
C MET A 195 2.06 21.13 -6.73
N ILE A 196 3.08 20.28 -6.88
CA ILE A 196 4.40 20.64 -7.43
C ILE A 196 4.49 20.29 -8.92
N GLY A 197 3.40 19.82 -9.53
CA GLY A 197 3.34 19.54 -10.97
C GLY A 197 3.70 18.11 -11.37
N VAL A 198 3.71 17.18 -10.45
CA VAL A 198 3.77 15.74 -10.75
C VAL A 198 2.38 15.30 -11.22
N LYS A 199 2.22 15.18 -12.55
CA LYS A 199 0.96 14.78 -13.20
C LYS A 199 1.11 13.43 -13.86
#